data_75dc5598fce25b09db044efd9300c9b4
#
_entry.id   75dc5598fce25b09db044efd9300c9b4
#
_cell.length_a   1.000
_cell.length_b   1.000
_cell.length_c   1.000
_cell.angle_alpha   90.00
_cell.angle_beta   90.00
_cell.angle_gamma   90.00
#
_symmetry.space_group_name_H-M   'P 1'
#
loop_
_entity.id
_entity.type
_entity.pdbx_description
1 polymer ?
#
loop_
_entity_poly.entity_id
_entity_poly.type
_entity_poly.pdbx_seq_one_letter_code
_entity_poly.pdbx_strand_id
1 'polypeptide(L)'
;MTSAWVVRAGNRGQSEDFNFERGRATIGWPEIGDLSGCSSRESVRHLVDQAYPGENPQRLAVYTGQLWAFRQGVQPGDLVVMPLKTKPGYLAFGRCAGGYAYDSAAPSDRRHFLAVDWQPEPVSRAVLKDD
;
A
#
# COMPACT_ATOMS: atom_id res chain seq x y z
N MET A 1 3.79 20.53 -1.09
CA MET A 1 3.75 19.85 0.24
C MET A 1 3.71 18.35 0.04
N THR A 2 4.61 17.65 0.69
CA THR A 2 4.61 16.18 0.63
C THR A 2 3.66 15.60 1.67
N SER A 3 3.01 14.51 1.31
CA SER A 3 2.14 13.77 2.22
C SER A 3 2.88 12.57 2.81
N ALA A 4 2.37 12.06 3.89
CA ALA A 4 2.88 10.84 4.51
C ALA A 4 1.80 9.77 4.47
N TRP A 5 2.16 8.58 4.03
CA TRP A 5 1.23 7.47 3.85
C TRP A 5 1.70 6.26 4.64
N VAL A 6 0.78 5.64 5.35
CA VAL A 6 1.07 4.41 6.09
C VAL A 6 0.63 3.23 5.22
N VAL A 7 1.57 2.33 4.92
CA VAL A 7 1.30 1.12 4.15
C VAL A 7 1.73 -0.09 4.98
N ARG A 8 0.81 -1.01 5.20
CA ARG A 8 1.09 -2.20 6.02
C ARG A 8 1.46 -3.37 5.12
N ALA A 9 2.46 -4.14 5.54
CA ALA A 9 3.02 -5.25 4.77
C ALA A 9 2.35 -6.57 5.13
N GLY A 10 1.01 -6.60 5.05
CA GLY A 10 0.20 -7.74 5.42
C GLY A 10 -0.13 -7.77 6.91
N ASN A 11 -1.01 -8.69 7.31
CA ASN A 11 -1.48 -8.79 8.69
C ASN A 11 -0.39 -9.23 9.66
N ARG A 12 0.59 -9.99 9.18
CA ARG A 12 1.68 -10.57 9.96
C ARG A 12 3.05 -10.05 9.55
N GLY A 13 3.11 -9.05 8.69
CA GLY A 13 4.36 -8.56 8.15
C GLY A 13 4.96 -9.48 7.09
N GLN A 14 4.17 -10.37 6.50
CA GLN A 14 4.65 -11.37 5.53
C GLN A 14 5.20 -10.74 4.25
N SER A 15 4.89 -9.49 3.96
CA SER A 15 5.39 -8.80 2.78
C SER A 15 6.56 -7.85 3.07
N GLU A 16 7.04 -7.77 4.31
CA GLU A 16 8.11 -6.83 4.68
C GLU A 16 9.40 -7.08 3.89
N ASP A 17 9.89 -8.32 3.92
CA ASP A 17 11.14 -8.65 3.23
C ASP A 17 11.01 -8.44 1.72
N PHE A 18 9.88 -8.87 1.14
CA PHE A 18 9.59 -8.67 -0.27
C PHE A 18 9.64 -7.17 -0.62
N ASN A 19 9.01 -6.34 0.21
CA ASN A 19 8.97 -4.89 -0.02
C ASN A 19 10.37 -4.26 0.03
N PHE A 20 11.19 -4.66 1.01
CA PHE A 20 12.56 -4.16 1.10
C PHE A 20 13.41 -4.61 -0.08
N GLU A 21 13.35 -5.89 -0.42
CA GLU A 21 14.16 -6.46 -1.50
C GLU A 21 13.82 -5.87 -2.87
N ARG A 22 12.54 -5.61 -3.11
CA ARG A 22 12.06 -5.12 -4.40
C ARG A 22 12.00 -3.59 -4.47
N GLY A 23 12.19 -2.89 -3.35
CA GLY A 23 11.98 -1.44 -3.32
C GLY A 23 10.54 -1.07 -3.59
N ARG A 24 9.61 -1.68 -2.89
CA ARG A 24 8.17 -1.53 -3.09
C ARG A 24 7.43 -1.34 -1.78
N ALA A 25 6.25 -0.73 -1.88
CA ALA A 25 5.21 -0.82 -0.86
C ALA A 25 4.01 -1.49 -1.54
N THR A 26 3.62 -2.66 -1.04
CA THR A 26 2.56 -3.46 -1.64
C THR A 26 1.31 -3.47 -0.76
N ILE A 27 0.16 -3.64 -1.41
CA ILE A 27 -1.09 -3.91 -0.70
C ILE A 27 -1.67 -5.24 -1.19
N GLY A 28 -2.55 -5.83 -0.41
CA GLY A 28 -3.18 -7.11 -0.74
C GLY A 28 -4.18 -7.01 -1.88
N TRP A 29 -5.42 -7.38 -1.64
CA TRP A 29 -6.51 -7.36 -2.62
C TRP A 29 -6.28 -8.31 -3.79
N PRO A 30 -6.07 -9.62 -3.52
CA PRO A 30 -5.77 -10.58 -4.59
C PRO A 30 -6.90 -10.73 -5.61
N GLU A 31 -8.15 -10.42 -5.22
CA GLU A 31 -9.33 -10.52 -6.10
C GLU A 31 -9.48 -9.31 -7.02
N ILE A 32 -8.72 -8.25 -6.78
CA ILE A 32 -8.78 -7.02 -7.59
C ILE A 32 -7.63 -7.05 -8.60
N GLY A 33 -7.96 -6.85 -9.87
CA GLY A 33 -6.95 -6.77 -10.93
C GLY A 33 -6.29 -5.40 -11.00
N ASP A 34 -5.59 -5.18 -12.10
CA ASP A 34 -4.81 -3.96 -12.34
C ASP A 34 -5.70 -2.71 -12.30
N LEU A 35 -5.34 -1.75 -11.46
CA LEU A 35 -6.06 -0.49 -11.31
C LEU A 35 -5.54 0.62 -12.22
N SER A 36 -4.52 0.34 -13.05
CA SER A 36 -3.89 1.37 -13.88
C SER A 36 -4.88 2.05 -14.83
N GLY A 37 -5.88 1.30 -15.31
CA GLY A 37 -6.91 1.83 -16.20
C GLY A 37 -8.01 2.60 -15.49
N CYS A 38 -8.02 2.65 -14.15
CA CYS A 38 -9.04 3.35 -13.40
C CYS A 38 -8.72 4.85 -13.34
N SER A 39 -9.57 5.66 -13.93
CA SER A 39 -9.39 7.12 -13.96
C SER A 39 -10.29 7.84 -12.96
N SER A 40 -11.15 7.12 -12.23
CA SER A 40 -12.07 7.69 -11.27
C SER A 40 -12.33 6.72 -10.14
N ARG A 41 -12.87 7.25 -9.04
CA ARG A 41 -13.28 6.43 -7.90
C ARG A 41 -14.37 5.44 -8.31
N GLU A 42 -15.28 5.86 -9.18
CA GLU A 42 -16.36 4.99 -9.68
C GLU A 42 -15.82 3.79 -10.44
N SER A 43 -14.75 3.96 -11.23
CA SER A 43 -14.17 2.83 -11.96
C SER A 43 -13.54 1.81 -11.00
N VAL A 44 -12.95 2.27 -9.90
CA VAL A 44 -12.46 1.38 -8.85
C VAL A 44 -13.63 0.66 -8.17
N ARG A 45 -14.71 1.41 -7.83
CA ARG A 45 -15.91 0.81 -7.20
C ARG A 45 -16.50 -0.30 -8.07
N HIS A 46 -16.50 -0.13 -9.38
CA HIS A 46 -17.01 -1.15 -10.28
C HIS A 46 -16.22 -2.46 -10.12
N LEU A 47 -14.89 -2.38 -10.06
CA LEU A 47 -14.06 -3.57 -9.86
C LEU A 47 -14.28 -4.20 -8.47
N VAL A 48 -14.45 -3.38 -7.46
CA VAL A 48 -14.73 -3.85 -6.10
C VAL A 48 -16.06 -4.58 -6.05
N ASP A 49 -17.11 -4.02 -6.66
CA ASP A 49 -18.43 -4.66 -6.70
C ASP A 49 -18.36 -6.02 -7.40
N GLN A 50 -17.61 -6.12 -8.48
CA GLN A 50 -17.45 -7.38 -9.21
C GLN A 50 -16.68 -8.43 -8.41
N ALA A 51 -15.67 -7.99 -7.65
CA ALA A 51 -14.81 -8.90 -6.89
C ALA A 51 -15.50 -9.44 -5.63
N TYR A 52 -16.39 -8.65 -5.03
CA TYR A 52 -17.02 -8.98 -3.75
C TYR A 52 -18.53 -8.88 -3.84
N PRO A 53 -19.17 -9.72 -4.67
CA PRO A 53 -20.63 -9.69 -4.80
C PRO A 53 -21.30 -10.07 -3.48
N GLY A 54 -22.33 -9.34 -3.11
CA GLY A 54 -23.08 -9.59 -1.88
C GLY A 54 -22.45 -9.02 -0.61
N GLU A 55 -21.34 -8.32 -0.72
CA GLU A 55 -20.71 -7.68 0.44
C GLU A 55 -21.49 -6.44 0.85
N ASN A 56 -21.36 -6.07 2.12
CA ASN A 56 -22.01 -4.90 2.70
C ASN A 56 -21.57 -3.63 1.95
N PRO A 57 -22.55 -2.76 1.52
CA PRO A 57 -22.21 -1.56 0.75
C PRO A 57 -21.26 -0.60 1.46
N GLN A 58 -21.34 -0.48 2.79
CA GLN A 58 -20.42 0.37 3.55
C GLN A 58 -19.00 -0.16 3.50
N ARG A 59 -18.84 -1.49 3.56
CA ARG A 59 -17.54 -2.14 3.46
C ARG A 59 -16.96 -1.98 2.07
N LEU A 60 -17.79 -2.10 1.04
CA LEU A 60 -17.37 -1.87 -0.35
C LEU A 60 -16.90 -0.42 -0.54
N ALA A 61 -17.54 0.54 0.10
CA ALA A 61 -17.13 1.94 0.04
C ALA A 61 -15.76 2.14 0.70
N VAL A 62 -15.50 1.47 1.82
CA VAL A 62 -14.19 1.53 2.50
C VAL A 62 -13.09 0.95 1.60
N TYR A 63 -13.35 -0.22 1.02
CA TYR A 63 -12.40 -0.85 0.09
C TYR A 63 -12.09 0.06 -1.09
N THR A 64 -13.13 0.63 -1.68
CA THR A 64 -12.99 1.55 -2.81
C THR A 64 -12.12 2.76 -2.44
N GLY A 65 -12.37 3.34 -1.27
CA GLY A 65 -11.59 4.48 -0.80
C GLY A 65 -10.12 4.17 -0.60
N GLN A 66 -9.83 3.01 0.01
CA GLN A 66 -8.45 2.57 0.25
C GLN A 66 -7.71 2.31 -1.07
N LEU A 67 -8.35 1.61 -1.99
CA LEU A 67 -7.76 1.29 -3.29
C LEU A 67 -7.55 2.54 -4.14
N TRP A 68 -8.52 3.44 -4.16
CA TRP A 68 -8.41 4.70 -4.90
C TRP A 68 -7.31 5.59 -4.34
N ALA A 69 -7.20 5.68 -3.02
CA ALA A 69 -6.13 6.45 -2.37
C ALA A 69 -4.75 5.89 -2.74
N PHE A 70 -4.61 4.57 -2.72
CA PHE A 70 -3.36 3.93 -3.11
C PHE A 70 -3.04 4.15 -4.58
N ARG A 71 -4.05 4.06 -5.45
CA ARG A 71 -3.91 4.19 -6.90
C ARG A 71 -3.50 5.59 -7.33
N GLN A 72 -4.12 6.63 -6.76
CA GLN A 72 -3.91 7.99 -7.26
C GLN A 72 -3.42 8.98 -6.20
N GLY A 73 -3.59 8.66 -4.92
CA GLY A 73 -3.27 9.63 -3.86
C GLY A 73 -1.78 9.75 -3.59
N VAL A 74 -1.05 8.63 -3.64
CA VAL A 74 0.37 8.63 -3.33
C VAL A 74 1.16 9.05 -4.57
N GLN A 75 1.97 10.07 -4.41
CA GLN A 75 2.73 10.67 -5.50
C GLN A 75 4.22 10.51 -5.27
N PRO A 76 5.04 10.51 -6.35
CA PRO A 76 6.50 10.52 -6.19
C PRO A 76 6.95 11.66 -5.27
N GLY A 77 7.85 11.34 -4.35
CA GLY A 77 8.32 12.28 -3.33
C GLY A 77 7.57 12.20 -2.00
N ASP A 78 6.40 11.58 -1.97
CA ASP A 78 5.65 11.40 -0.73
C ASP A 78 6.40 10.46 0.21
N LEU A 79 6.28 10.71 1.51
CA LEU A 79 6.83 9.83 2.53
C LEU A 79 5.95 8.58 2.66
N VAL A 80 6.57 7.41 2.68
CA VAL A 80 5.89 6.14 2.91
C VAL A 80 6.41 5.55 4.20
N VAL A 81 5.50 5.16 5.08
CA VAL A 81 5.82 4.60 6.40
C VAL A 81 5.24 3.19 6.45
N MET A 82 6.08 2.22 6.79
CA MET A 82 5.65 0.82 6.92
C MET A 82 5.91 0.35 8.35
N PRO A 83 4.87 0.24 9.19
CA PRO A 83 5.03 -0.33 10.52
C PRO A 83 5.46 -1.80 10.40
N LEU A 84 6.47 -2.19 11.18
CA LEU A 84 7.01 -3.54 11.11
C LEU A 84 6.33 -4.45 12.13
N LYS A 85 5.70 -5.53 11.64
CA LYS A 85 5.13 -6.56 12.49
C LYS A 85 6.20 -7.52 13.01
N THR A 86 7.22 -7.76 12.19
CA THR A 86 8.32 -8.67 12.54
C THR A 86 9.32 -8.01 13.48
N LYS A 87 9.25 -6.68 13.63
CA LYS A 87 10.05 -5.93 14.59
C LYS A 87 9.14 -4.92 15.26
N PRO A 88 8.31 -5.36 16.25
CA PRO A 88 7.32 -4.49 16.87
C PRO A 88 7.93 -3.24 17.47
N GLY A 89 7.25 -2.11 17.32
CA GLY A 89 7.73 -0.82 17.79
C GLY A 89 8.65 -0.09 16.81
N TYR A 90 8.93 -0.67 15.64
CA TYR A 90 9.76 -0.04 14.63
C TYR A 90 8.95 0.33 13.39
N LEU A 91 9.39 1.39 12.73
CA LEU A 91 8.79 1.89 11.47
C LEU A 91 9.88 1.96 10.41
N ALA A 92 9.58 1.45 9.23
CA ALA A 92 10.42 1.68 8.05
C ALA A 92 9.94 2.95 7.35
N PHE A 93 10.88 3.76 6.86
CA PHE A 93 10.60 5.00 6.15
C PHE A 93 11.19 4.94 4.76
N GLY A 94 10.47 5.50 3.80
CA GLY A 94 10.96 5.61 2.43
C GLY A 94 10.27 6.75 1.71
N ARG A 95 10.73 7.02 0.49
CA ARG A 95 10.11 7.99 -0.40
C ARG A 95 9.51 7.26 -1.57
N CYS A 96 8.30 7.62 -1.94
CA CYS A 96 7.68 7.11 -3.14
C CYS A 96 8.52 7.55 -4.35
N ALA A 97 8.97 6.58 -5.15
CA ALA A 97 9.82 6.83 -6.31
C ALA A 97 9.03 6.72 -7.62
N GLY A 98 7.84 6.10 -7.58
CA GLY A 98 6.99 5.97 -8.75
C GLY A 98 5.54 5.78 -8.34
N GLY A 99 4.61 6.16 -9.19
CA GLY A 99 3.19 5.99 -8.92
C GLY A 99 2.77 4.52 -8.95
N TYR A 100 1.47 4.30 -8.79
CA TYR A 100 0.89 2.96 -8.76
C TYR A 100 1.32 2.12 -9.97
N ALA A 101 1.63 0.85 -9.70
CA ALA A 101 1.88 -0.15 -10.73
C ALA A 101 1.34 -1.52 -10.28
N TYR A 102 1.22 -2.43 -11.23
CA TYR A 102 0.68 -3.77 -10.99
C TYR A 102 1.65 -4.79 -11.58
N ASP A 103 2.03 -5.77 -10.77
CA ASP A 103 2.94 -6.84 -11.17
C ASP A 103 2.19 -8.18 -11.15
N SER A 104 1.72 -8.61 -12.30
CA SER A 104 0.96 -9.85 -12.43
C SER A 104 1.81 -11.11 -12.15
N ALA A 105 3.13 -10.98 -12.19
CA ALA A 105 4.05 -12.08 -11.90
C ALA A 105 4.35 -12.23 -10.40
N ALA A 106 3.99 -11.23 -9.59
CA ALA A 106 4.19 -11.28 -8.15
C ALA A 106 3.16 -12.21 -7.49
N PRO A 107 3.41 -12.68 -6.25
CA PRO A 107 2.40 -13.40 -5.48
C PRO A 107 1.10 -12.61 -5.39
N SER A 108 -0.04 -13.30 -5.30
CA SER A 108 -1.37 -12.69 -5.45
C SER A 108 -1.65 -11.56 -4.44
N ASP A 109 -1.02 -11.58 -3.27
CA ASP A 109 -1.20 -10.56 -2.24
C ASP A 109 -0.15 -9.44 -2.31
N ARG A 110 0.64 -9.36 -3.39
CA ARG A 110 1.75 -8.40 -3.54
C ARG A 110 1.83 -7.83 -4.94
N ARG A 111 0.72 -7.80 -5.66
CA ARG A 111 0.69 -7.37 -7.07
C ARG A 111 0.52 -5.88 -7.24
N HIS A 112 -0.27 -5.24 -6.36
CA HIS A 112 -0.45 -3.79 -6.36
C HIS A 112 0.68 -3.14 -5.60
N PHE A 113 1.42 -2.20 -6.22
CA PHE A 113 2.57 -1.62 -5.53
C PHE A 113 2.88 -0.20 -5.95
N LEU A 114 3.67 0.45 -5.10
CA LEU A 114 4.34 1.70 -5.37
C LEU A 114 5.83 1.44 -5.28
N ALA A 115 6.62 1.99 -6.19
CA ALA A 115 8.08 1.95 -6.05
C ALA A 115 8.47 2.87 -4.89
N VAL A 116 9.31 2.38 -3.99
CA VAL A 116 9.71 3.12 -2.79
C VAL A 116 11.22 2.99 -2.60
N ASP A 117 11.86 4.11 -2.33
CA ASP A 117 13.25 4.15 -1.94
C ASP A 117 13.29 4.10 -0.41
N TRP A 118 13.52 2.92 0.13
CA TRP A 118 13.50 2.68 1.58
C TRP A 118 14.80 3.13 2.23
N GLN A 119 14.71 3.76 3.39
CA GLN A 119 15.87 3.99 4.24
C GLN A 119 16.40 2.65 4.73
N PRO A 120 17.74 2.48 4.82
CA PRO A 120 18.32 1.18 5.17
C PRO A 120 18.01 0.70 6.57
N GLU A 121 17.76 1.61 7.51
CA GLU A 121 17.49 1.25 8.90
C GLU A 121 16.12 1.73 9.35
N PRO A 122 15.31 0.85 9.98
CA PRO A 122 14.05 1.27 10.56
C PRO A 122 14.29 2.12 11.82
N VAL A 123 13.29 2.91 12.18
CA VAL A 123 13.35 3.83 13.32
C VAL A 123 12.40 3.36 14.40
N SER A 124 12.87 3.37 15.64
CA SER A 124 12.04 3.03 16.80
C SER A 124 10.99 4.11 17.03
N ARG A 125 9.75 3.71 17.33
CA ARG A 125 8.69 4.63 17.73
C ARG A 125 9.06 5.44 18.97
N ALA A 126 9.85 4.85 19.87
CA ALA A 126 10.27 5.53 21.09
C ALA A 126 11.10 6.77 20.79
N VAL A 127 11.92 6.72 19.72
CA VAL A 127 12.72 7.88 19.29
C VAL A 127 11.82 9.01 18.82
N LEU A 128 10.70 8.67 18.17
CA LEU A 128 9.79 9.67 17.61
C LEU A 128 8.90 10.32 18.67
N LYS A 129 8.78 9.73 19.84
CA LYS A 129 7.92 10.25 20.92
C LYS A 129 8.60 11.28 21.80
N ASP A 130 9.89 11.44 21.68
CA ASP A 130 10.69 12.27 22.61
C ASP A 130 10.77 13.73 22.17
N ASP A 131 9.83 14.19 21.42
CA ASP A 131 9.79 15.61 20.99
C ASP A 131 8.93 16.45 21.89
#